data_e1ba573bac9a0a64947362b52cd49903
#
_entry.id   e1ba573bac9a0a64947362b52cd49903
#
_cell.length_a   1.000
_cell.length_b   1.000
_cell.length_c   1.000
_cell.angle_alpha   90.00
_cell.angle_beta   90.00
_cell.angle_gamma   90.00
#
_symmetry.space_group_name_H-M   'P 1'
#
loop_
_entity.id
_entity.type
_entity.pdbx_description
1 polymer ?
#
loop_
_entity_poly.entity_id
_entity_poly.type
_entity_poly.pdbx_seq_one_letter_code
_entity_poly.pdbx_strand_id
1 'polypeptide(L)'
;LSHSSAASDVYKRQGVSHARNCGIRRTDSEWIAFLDSDDVWHPQKLEKQIDATFDRPEHLLHFTDEIWIRNGKRINPKLRHQKREGWIFQPSLELCLMAPSTVLLKRELLEQCGLFDEELPVCEDYDLWLRITAHHQVSFLNEALMTRSGGHSDQLSRKYWGMDRFRVQSLKKILANVHLQKQDEMATRRVLKKKCEILL
;
A
#
# COMPACT_ATOMS: atom_id res chain seq x y z
N LEU A 1 18.30 -17.57 24.03
CA LEU A 1 16.95 -17.37 23.47
C LEU A 1 16.33 -15.98 23.81
N SER A 2 17.11 -15.00 24.33
CA SER A 2 16.57 -13.69 24.78
C SER A 2 16.89 -12.49 23.87
N HIS A 3 17.50 -12.69 22.70
CA HIS A 3 17.88 -11.59 21.79
C HIS A 3 16.81 -11.18 20.77
N SER A 4 15.70 -11.91 20.67
CA SER A 4 14.64 -11.63 19.71
C SER A 4 13.72 -10.45 20.13
N SER A 5 13.52 -10.23 21.42
CA SER A 5 12.56 -9.22 21.91
C SER A 5 13.07 -7.78 21.80
N ALA A 6 14.34 -7.53 22.11
CA ALA A 6 14.91 -6.18 22.09
C ALA A 6 15.05 -5.63 20.66
N ALA A 7 15.44 -6.47 19.68
CA ALA A 7 15.47 -6.07 18.27
C ALA A 7 14.06 -5.77 17.75
N SER A 8 13.07 -6.60 18.05
CA SER A 8 11.66 -6.38 17.72
C SER A 8 11.11 -5.07 18.30
N ASP A 9 11.48 -4.71 19.54
CA ASP A 9 11.01 -3.47 20.19
C ASP A 9 11.68 -2.22 19.63
N VAL A 10 12.94 -2.28 19.19
CA VAL A 10 13.62 -1.18 18.48
C VAL A 10 12.96 -0.93 17.13
N TYR A 11 12.63 -1.98 16.36
CA TYR A 11 11.93 -1.84 15.08
C TYR A 11 10.50 -1.29 15.24
N LYS A 12 9.78 -1.69 16.27
CA LYS A 12 8.44 -1.13 16.59
C LYS A 12 8.46 0.37 16.89
N ARG A 13 9.57 0.91 17.42
CA ARG A 13 9.73 2.34 17.71
C ARG A 13 10.02 3.18 16.45
N GLN A 14 10.53 2.58 15.39
CA GLN A 14 10.93 3.26 14.14
C GLN A 14 9.81 3.30 13.07
N GLY A 15 8.68 2.62 13.31
CA GLY A 15 7.51 2.62 12.41
C GLY A 15 7.55 1.56 11.31
N VAL A 16 6.39 1.34 10.67
CA VAL A 16 6.18 0.31 9.65
C VAL A 16 6.98 0.58 8.37
N SER A 17 7.10 1.86 7.96
CA SER A 17 7.90 2.26 6.80
C SER A 17 9.36 1.84 6.96
N HIS A 18 9.96 2.14 8.10
CA HIS A 18 11.35 1.77 8.40
C HIS A 18 11.54 0.25 8.37
N ALA A 19 10.63 -0.51 8.98
CA ALA A 19 10.72 -1.97 9.00
C ALA A 19 10.66 -2.57 7.58
N ARG A 20 9.73 -2.10 6.73
CA ARG A 20 9.64 -2.52 5.33
C ARG A 20 10.88 -2.12 4.52
N ASN A 21 11.36 -0.90 4.68
CA ASN A 21 12.57 -0.41 4.02
C ASN A 21 13.81 -1.20 4.43
N CYS A 22 13.95 -1.58 5.70
CA CYS A 22 15.02 -2.47 6.16
C CYS A 22 14.95 -3.85 5.51
N GLY A 23 13.75 -4.43 5.36
CA GLY A 23 13.54 -5.69 4.65
C GLY A 23 13.97 -5.57 3.19
N ILE A 24 13.53 -4.51 2.49
CA ILE A 24 13.88 -4.26 1.09
C ILE A 24 15.40 -4.15 0.91
N ARG A 25 16.10 -3.43 1.79
CA ARG A 25 17.56 -3.23 1.70
C ARG A 25 18.38 -4.49 2.02
N ARG A 26 17.79 -5.48 2.71
CA ARG A 26 18.45 -6.72 3.13
C ARG A 26 18.24 -7.89 2.20
N THR A 27 17.47 -7.73 1.16
CA THR A 27 17.23 -8.77 0.14
C THR A 27 17.65 -8.27 -1.23
N ASP A 28 18.17 -9.16 -2.06
CA ASP A 28 18.52 -8.89 -3.46
C ASP A 28 17.49 -9.49 -4.43
N SER A 29 16.36 -9.97 -3.91
CA SER A 29 15.31 -10.58 -4.73
C SER A 29 14.73 -9.59 -5.73
N GLU A 30 14.49 -10.06 -6.95
CA GLU A 30 13.88 -9.28 -8.03
C GLU A 30 12.45 -8.87 -7.69
N TRP A 31 11.69 -9.77 -7.07
CA TRP A 31 10.32 -9.54 -6.64
C TRP A 31 10.24 -9.43 -5.12
N ILE A 32 9.42 -8.49 -4.65
CA ILE A 32 9.23 -8.17 -3.24
C ILE A 32 7.75 -8.25 -2.90
N ALA A 33 7.44 -8.94 -1.82
CA ALA A 33 6.11 -9.00 -1.22
C ALA A 33 6.17 -8.61 0.25
N PHE A 34 5.09 -8.07 0.77
CA PHE A 34 4.96 -7.62 2.16
C PHE A 34 3.88 -8.43 2.87
N LEU A 35 4.07 -8.67 4.16
CA LEU A 35 3.05 -9.26 5.01
C LEU A 35 3.00 -8.51 6.34
N ASP A 36 1.89 -7.85 6.60
CA ASP A 36 1.64 -7.19 7.87
C ASP A 36 1.35 -8.26 8.94
N SER A 37 1.75 -8.02 10.17
CA SER A 37 1.77 -9.04 11.24
C SER A 37 0.38 -9.54 11.66
N ASP A 38 -0.67 -8.83 11.31
CA ASP A 38 -2.07 -9.14 11.58
C ASP A 38 -2.82 -9.71 10.37
N ASP A 39 -2.15 -9.83 9.22
CA ASP A 39 -2.70 -10.39 8.00
C ASP A 39 -2.27 -11.86 7.79
N VAL A 40 -3.03 -12.60 6.98
CA VAL A 40 -2.73 -14.00 6.65
C VAL A 40 -2.81 -14.21 5.14
N TRP A 41 -1.73 -14.73 4.56
CA TRP A 41 -1.74 -15.13 3.15
C TRP A 41 -2.43 -16.48 2.94
N HIS A 42 -3.16 -16.59 1.84
CA HIS A 42 -3.60 -17.88 1.33
C HIS A 42 -2.37 -18.69 0.85
N PRO A 43 -2.32 -20.02 1.06
CA PRO A 43 -1.17 -20.84 0.69
C PRO A 43 -0.70 -20.71 -0.77
N GLN A 44 -1.63 -20.49 -1.70
CA GLN A 44 -1.34 -20.33 -3.13
C GLN A 44 -1.04 -18.89 -3.56
N LYS A 45 -0.99 -17.91 -2.64
CA LYS A 45 -0.86 -16.50 -3.01
C LYS A 45 0.40 -16.22 -3.83
N LEU A 46 1.55 -16.65 -3.34
CA LEU A 46 2.82 -16.37 -4.01
C LEU A 46 2.93 -17.11 -5.35
N GLU A 47 2.52 -18.39 -5.40
CA GLU A 47 2.47 -19.16 -6.64
C GLU A 47 1.68 -18.41 -7.72
N LYS A 48 0.42 -18.08 -7.44
CA LYS A 48 -0.46 -17.39 -8.39
C LYS A 48 0.02 -16.00 -8.79
N GLN A 49 0.66 -15.27 -7.87
CA GLN A 49 1.23 -13.96 -8.22
C GLN A 49 2.48 -14.09 -9.07
N ILE A 50 3.32 -15.09 -8.85
CA ILE A 50 4.47 -15.38 -9.71
C ILE A 50 4.00 -15.81 -11.10
N ASP A 51 3.01 -16.70 -11.20
CA ASP A 51 2.43 -17.09 -12.50
C ASP A 51 1.93 -15.86 -13.26
N ALA A 52 1.24 -14.94 -12.56
CA ALA A 52 0.77 -13.69 -13.17
C ALA A 52 1.92 -12.79 -13.69
N THR A 53 3.13 -12.87 -13.13
CA THR A 53 4.29 -12.12 -13.68
C THR A 53 4.75 -12.67 -15.02
N PHE A 54 4.57 -13.96 -15.29
CA PHE A 54 4.86 -14.56 -16.58
C PHE A 54 3.76 -14.30 -17.60
N ASP A 55 2.50 -14.29 -17.15
CA ASP A 55 1.34 -14.01 -18.03
C ASP A 55 1.26 -12.54 -18.45
N ARG A 56 1.76 -11.63 -17.62
CA ARG A 56 1.69 -10.17 -17.79
C ARG A 56 3.03 -9.51 -17.46
N PRO A 57 4.10 -9.81 -18.23
CA PRO A 57 5.46 -9.34 -17.93
C PRO A 57 5.64 -7.82 -18.03
N GLU A 58 4.72 -7.12 -18.69
CA GLU A 58 4.71 -5.66 -18.80
C GLU A 58 4.31 -4.97 -17.50
N HIS A 59 3.67 -5.68 -16.56
CA HIS A 59 3.29 -5.14 -15.26
C HIS A 59 4.36 -5.44 -14.20
N LEU A 60 4.84 -4.40 -13.56
CA LEU A 60 5.86 -4.51 -12.51
C LEU A 60 5.24 -4.56 -11.10
N LEU A 61 3.92 -4.45 -11.00
CA LEU A 61 3.15 -4.58 -9.75
C LEU A 61 1.90 -5.41 -9.98
N HIS A 62 1.79 -6.49 -9.21
CA HIS A 62 0.64 -7.38 -9.16
C HIS A 62 0.03 -7.35 -7.77
N PHE A 63 -1.29 -7.29 -7.67
CA PHE A 63 -1.97 -7.36 -6.37
C PHE A 63 -3.23 -8.21 -6.45
N THR A 64 -3.68 -8.69 -5.30
CA THR A 64 -4.80 -9.63 -5.19
C THR A 64 -5.99 -8.98 -4.53
N ASP A 65 -7.13 -9.66 -4.59
CA ASP A 65 -8.23 -9.34 -3.70
C ASP A 65 -7.98 -9.87 -2.28
N GLU A 66 -8.83 -9.48 -1.34
CA GLU A 66 -8.67 -9.76 0.08
C GLU A 66 -10.02 -10.00 0.76
N ILE A 67 -10.01 -10.85 1.79
CA ILE A 67 -11.13 -11.05 2.71
C ILE A 67 -10.92 -10.14 3.92
N TRP A 68 -11.95 -9.39 4.29
CA TRP A 68 -11.90 -8.55 5.48
C TRP A 68 -12.58 -9.23 6.67
N ILE A 69 -11.83 -9.41 7.73
CA ILE A 69 -12.34 -9.89 9.02
C ILE A 69 -12.22 -8.75 10.03
N ARG A 70 -13.32 -8.41 10.68
CA ARG A 70 -13.32 -7.40 11.75
C ARG A 70 -14.02 -7.96 12.98
N ASN A 71 -13.32 -7.98 14.11
CA ASN A 71 -13.82 -8.57 15.35
C ASN A 71 -14.34 -10.02 15.13
N GLY A 72 -13.59 -10.83 14.38
CA GLY A 72 -13.94 -12.21 14.06
C GLY A 72 -15.06 -12.41 13.05
N LYS A 73 -15.64 -11.34 12.49
CA LYS A 73 -16.71 -11.42 11.48
C LYS A 73 -16.23 -10.94 10.11
N ARG A 74 -16.57 -11.69 9.07
CA ARG A 74 -16.36 -11.26 7.68
C ARG A 74 -17.21 -10.04 7.38
N ILE A 75 -16.60 -9.00 6.80
CA ILE A 75 -17.28 -7.81 6.31
C ILE A 75 -17.03 -7.65 4.81
N ASN A 76 -18.05 -7.19 4.09
CA ASN A 76 -17.90 -6.88 2.67
C ASN A 76 -17.40 -5.44 2.50
N PRO A 77 -16.36 -5.21 1.69
CA PRO A 77 -15.93 -3.86 1.37
C PRO A 77 -17.05 -3.09 0.63
N LYS A 78 -17.09 -1.76 0.87
CA LYS A 78 -17.99 -0.89 0.12
C LYS A 78 -17.52 -0.74 -1.33
N LEU A 79 -18.41 -0.40 -2.27
CA LEU A 79 -18.09 -0.19 -3.70
C LEU A 79 -16.88 0.72 -3.94
N ARG A 80 -16.66 1.73 -3.09
CA ARG A 80 -15.49 2.62 -3.18
C ARG A 80 -14.14 1.91 -3.01
N HIS A 81 -14.12 0.69 -2.47
CA HIS A 81 -12.94 -0.15 -2.32
C HIS A 81 -12.78 -1.18 -3.45
N GLN A 82 -13.61 -1.08 -4.50
CA GLN A 82 -13.53 -1.97 -5.65
C GLN A 82 -12.17 -1.84 -6.31
N LYS A 83 -11.47 -2.96 -6.37
CA LYS A 83 -10.15 -3.07 -6.99
C LYS A 83 -10.26 -3.11 -8.51
N ARG A 84 -9.22 -2.63 -9.20
CA ARG A 84 -9.17 -2.53 -10.67
C ARG A 84 -7.74 -2.76 -11.14
N GLU A 85 -7.57 -3.19 -12.35
CA GLU A 85 -6.27 -3.25 -13.02
C GLU A 85 -6.03 -2.03 -13.93
N GLY A 86 -4.83 -1.92 -14.48
CA GLY A 86 -4.43 -0.88 -15.41
C GLY A 86 -4.05 0.43 -14.71
N TRP A 87 -4.51 1.54 -15.26
CA TRP A 87 -4.26 2.89 -14.73
C TRP A 87 -5.18 3.19 -13.54
N ILE A 88 -4.66 3.02 -12.33
CA ILE A 88 -5.44 3.21 -11.10
C ILE A 88 -5.03 4.44 -10.27
N PHE A 89 -4.21 5.33 -10.81
CA PHE A 89 -3.79 6.54 -10.09
C PHE A 89 -4.98 7.37 -9.61
N GLN A 90 -5.87 7.78 -10.52
CA GLN A 90 -7.03 8.61 -10.15
C GLN A 90 -7.99 7.90 -9.19
N PRO A 91 -8.38 6.63 -9.40
CA PRO A 91 -9.15 5.88 -8.40
C PRO A 91 -8.50 5.80 -7.01
N SER A 92 -7.16 5.79 -6.95
CA SER A 92 -6.40 5.68 -5.70
C SER A 92 -6.27 7.01 -4.94
N LEU A 93 -6.60 8.15 -5.54
CA LEU A 93 -6.48 9.46 -4.89
C LEU A 93 -7.40 9.63 -3.66
N GLU A 94 -8.58 9.04 -3.69
CA GLU A 94 -9.54 9.16 -2.58
C GLU A 94 -9.18 8.26 -1.39
N LEU A 95 -8.66 7.05 -1.67
CA LEU A 95 -8.31 6.06 -0.65
C LEU A 95 -7.29 5.05 -1.18
N CYS A 96 -6.56 4.38 -0.27
CA CYS A 96 -5.65 3.31 -0.63
C CYS A 96 -6.44 2.08 -1.10
N LEU A 97 -6.22 1.66 -2.36
CA LEU A 97 -6.89 0.50 -2.98
C LEU A 97 -6.12 -0.81 -2.77
N MET A 98 -4.83 -0.75 -2.47
CA MET A 98 -3.96 -1.91 -2.34
C MET A 98 -3.39 -1.96 -0.93
N ALA A 99 -3.72 -3.01 -0.18
CA ALA A 99 -3.03 -3.29 1.09
C ALA A 99 -1.64 -3.86 0.78
N PRO A 100 -0.58 -3.50 1.52
CA PRO A 100 0.77 -4.04 1.29
C PRO A 100 0.80 -5.57 1.24
N SER A 101 0.06 -6.23 2.11
CA SER A 101 -0.02 -7.71 2.16
C SER A 101 -0.64 -8.34 0.90
N THR A 102 -1.28 -7.58 0.02
CA THR A 102 -1.81 -8.08 -1.26
C THR A 102 -0.80 -7.97 -2.40
N VAL A 103 0.24 -7.15 -2.25
CA VAL A 103 1.13 -6.73 -3.33
C VAL A 103 2.30 -7.71 -3.52
N LEU A 104 2.66 -7.91 -4.78
CA LEU A 104 3.94 -8.40 -5.27
C LEU A 104 4.46 -7.36 -6.27
N LEU A 105 5.63 -6.78 -6.05
CA LEU A 105 6.19 -5.75 -6.92
C LEU A 105 7.64 -6.04 -7.29
N LYS A 106 8.04 -5.60 -8.48
CA LYS A 106 9.41 -5.69 -8.94
C LYS A 106 10.26 -4.63 -8.24
N ARG A 107 11.45 -5.01 -7.79
CA ARG A 107 12.42 -4.11 -7.11
C ARG A 107 12.67 -2.83 -7.89
N GLU A 108 12.71 -2.93 -9.21
CA GLU A 108 12.87 -1.81 -10.15
C GLU A 108 11.90 -0.65 -9.88
N LEU A 109 10.65 -0.91 -9.48
CA LEU A 109 9.70 0.14 -9.10
C LEU A 109 10.15 0.94 -7.88
N LEU A 110 10.78 0.27 -6.91
CA LEU A 110 11.30 0.95 -5.72
C LEU A 110 12.55 1.76 -6.01
N GLU A 111 13.34 1.35 -7.00
CA GLU A 111 14.51 2.09 -7.49
C GLU A 111 14.07 3.35 -8.25
N GLN A 112 13.02 3.26 -9.05
CA GLN A 112 12.47 4.38 -9.83
C GLN A 112 11.64 5.35 -8.97
N CYS A 113 10.74 4.81 -8.14
CA CYS A 113 9.76 5.61 -7.39
C CYS A 113 10.18 5.91 -5.94
N GLY A 114 11.28 5.32 -5.45
CA GLY A 114 11.73 5.42 -4.07
C GLY A 114 11.02 4.46 -3.11
N LEU A 115 11.52 4.40 -1.88
CA LEU A 115 11.04 3.52 -0.82
C LEU A 115 9.81 4.11 -0.09
N PHE A 116 9.32 3.39 0.95
CA PHE A 116 8.32 3.95 1.86
C PHE A 116 8.85 5.19 2.57
N ASP A 117 8.01 6.21 2.70
CA ASP A 117 8.37 7.42 3.42
C ASP A 117 8.37 7.17 4.94
N GLU A 118 9.53 7.25 5.57
CA GLU A 118 9.71 7.03 7.00
C GLU A 118 9.22 8.20 7.87
N GLU A 119 8.93 9.36 7.27
CA GLU A 119 8.32 10.51 7.95
C GLU A 119 6.80 10.38 8.08
N LEU A 120 6.18 9.48 7.30
CA LEU A 120 4.76 9.19 7.38
C LEU A 120 4.50 8.08 8.41
N PRO A 121 3.90 8.38 9.57
CA PRO A 121 3.60 7.35 10.58
C PRO A 121 2.45 6.43 10.17
N VAL A 122 1.64 6.87 9.19
CA VAL A 122 0.53 6.12 8.56
C VAL A 122 0.30 6.65 7.15
N CYS A 123 -0.40 5.87 6.30
CA CYS A 123 -0.62 6.17 4.88
C CYS A 123 0.68 6.15 4.04
N GLU A 124 1.72 5.51 4.52
CA GLU A 124 2.96 5.28 3.80
C GLU A 124 2.76 4.41 2.56
N ASP A 125 1.82 3.48 2.64
CA ASP A 125 1.36 2.64 1.53
C ASP A 125 0.65 3.49 0.47
N TYR A 126 -0.28 4.34 0.88
CA TYR A 126 -0.96 5.28 -0.01
C TYR A 126 0.03 6.18 -0.75
N ASP A 127 1.02 6.72 -0.07
CA ASP A 127 2.06 7.57 -0.66
C ASP A 127 2.87 6.81 -1.73
N LEU A 128 3.36 5.61 -1.40
CA LEU A 128 4.15 4.81 -2.33
C LEU A 128 3.32 4.37 -3.55
N TRP A 129 2.09 3.90 -3.33
CA TRP A 129 1.24 3.47 -4.44
C TRP A 129 0.87 4.61 -5.38
N LEU A 130 0.68 5.83 -4.90
CA LEU A 130 0.45 6.99 -5.77
C LEU A 130 1.69 7.31 -6.62
N ARG A 131 2.90 7.25 -6.05
CA ARG A 131 4.13 7.46 -6.84
C ARG A 131 4.30 6.43 -7.94
N ILE A 132 4.00 5.16 -7.66
CA ILE A 132 4.08 4.08 -8.64
C ILE A 132 2.99 4.23 -9.70
N THR A 133 1.73 4.36 -9.30
CA THR A 133 0.59 4.35 -10.22
C THR A 133 0.46 5.62 -11.07
N ALA A 134 1.19 6.68 -10.74
CA ALA A 134 1.32 7.86 -11.60
C ALA A 134 1.99 7.54 -12.96
N HIS A 135 2.84 6.52 -13.00
CA HIS A 135 3.64 6.18 -14.19
C HIS A 135 3.50 4.73 -14.64
N HIS A 136 2.95 3.85 -13.81
CA HIS A 136 2.89 2.42 -14.10
C HIS A 136 1.46 1.89 -13.96
N GLN A 137 1.06 1.05 -14.89
CA GLN A 137 -0.12 0.23 -14.77
C GLN A 137 0.11 -0.89 -13.77
N VAL A 138 -0.97 -1.39 -13.18
CA VAL A 138 -0.93 -2.50 -12.23
C VAL A 138 -1.79 -3.67 -12.70
N SER A 139 -1.36 -4.88 -12.40
CA SER A 139 -2.12 -6.11 -12.64
C SER A 139 -2.93 -6.48 -11.40
N PHE A 140 -4.20 -6.78 -11.58
CA PHE A 140 -5.10 -7.23 -10.52
C PHE A 140 -5.51 -8.68 -10.72
N LEU A 141 -5.16 -9.53 -9.76
CA LEU A 141 -5.66 -10.91 -9.67
C LEU A 141 -6.97 -10.87 -8.88
N ASN A 142 -8.09 -11.10 -9.56
CA ASN A 142 -9.43 -11.11 -8.95
C ASN A 142 -9.68 -12.38 -8.15
N GLU A 143 -8.77 -12.68 -7.23
CA GLU A 143 -8.88 -13.78 -6.27
C GLU A 143 -8.51 -13.27 -4.87
N ALA A 144 -9.30 -13.66 -3.87
CA ALA A 144 -9.06 -13.29 -2.48
C ALA A 144 -7.96 -14.20 -1.89
N LEU A 145 -6.70 -13.79 -2.07
CA LEU A 145 -5.52 -14.56 -1.66
C LEU A 145 -4.87 -14.03 -0.35
N MET A 146 -5.54 -13.13 0.34
CA MET A 146 -5.14 -12.61 1.63
C MET A 146 -6.36 -12.39 2.51
N THR A 147 -6.22 -12.65 3.80
CA THR A 147 -7.20 -12.29 4.83
C THR A 147 -6.65 -11.16 5.66
N ARG A 148 -7.34 -10.02 5.63
CA ARG A 148 -7.03 -8.84 6.43
C ARG A 148 -7.79 -8.89 7.73
N SER A 149 -7.06 -8.88 8.84
CA SER A 149 -7.64 -8.82 10.17
C SER A 149 -7.67 -7.38 10.68
N GLY A 150 -8.76 -6.99 11.32
CA GLY A 150 -8.89 -5.64 11.86
C GLY A 150 -9.87 -5.57 13.02
N GLY A 151 -9.95 -4.39 13.64
CA GLY A 151 -10.84 -4.13 14.79
C GLY A 151 -10.15 -4.26 16.15
N HIS A 152 -8.89 -4.70 16.21
CA HIS A 152 -8.09 -4.71 17.43
C HIS A 152 -7.69 -3.30 17.87
N SER A 153 -7.40 -3.13 19.15
CA SER A 153 -7.17 -1.83 19.78
C SER A 153 -5.87 -1.15 19.35
N ASP A 154 -4.87 -1.94 18.96
CA ASP A 154 -3.52 -1.50 18.54
C ASP A 154 -3.38 -1.21 17.05
N GLN A 155 -4.49 -1.30 16.28
CA GLN A 155 -4.49 -1.02 14.84
C GLN A 155 -4.05 0.42 14.56
N LEU A 156 -3.03 0.60 13.69
CA LEU A 156 -2.43 1.91 13.38
C LEU A 156 -3.46 2.95 12.94
N SER A 157 -4.45 2.55 12.13
CA SER A 157 -5.52 3.45 11.68
C SER A 157 -6.42 3.99 12.79
N ARG A 158 -6.38 3.40 13.98
CA ARG A 158 -7.10 3.88 15.17
C ARG A 158 -6.23 4.75 16.07
N LYS A 159 -4.90 4.58 16.00
CA LYS A 159 -3.94 5.32 16.82
C LYS A 159 -3.84 6.79 16.41
N TYR A 160 -4.02 7.07 15.12
CA TYR A 160 -3.87 8.41 14.58
C TYR A 160 -5.23 8.98 14.19
N TRP A 161 -5.58 10.11 14.80
CA TRP A 161 -6.77 10.87 14.41
C TRP A 161 -6.56 11.54 13.05
N GLY A 162 -7.60 11.53 12.21
CA GLY A 162 -7.61 12.28 10.96
C GLY A 162 -6.62 11.74 9.92
N MET A 163 -6.81 10.49 9.47
CA MET A 163 -5.99 9.85 8.42
C MET A 163 -5.81 10.73 7.18
N ASP A 164 -6.80 11.57 6.86
CA ASP A 164 -6.72 12.47 5.71
C ASP A 164 -5.65 13.56 5.86
N ARG A 165 -5.17 13.88 7.07
CA ARG A 165 -4.01 14.77 7.25
C ARG A 165 -2.74 14.22 6.57
N PHE A 166 -2.51 12.93 6.70
CA PHE A 166 -1.36 12.25 6.09
C PHE A 166 -1.56 12.07 4.59
N ARG A 167 -2.78 11.77 4.13
CA ARG A 167 -3.09 11.75 2.69
C ARG A 167 -2.90 13.13 2.05
N VAL A 168 -3.26 14.22 2.74
CA VAL A 168 -2.99 15.59 2.29
C VAL A 168 -1.49 15.83 2.14
N GLN A 169 -0.65 15.34 3.07
CA GLN A 169 0.81 15.43 2.94
C GLN A 169 1.30 14.68 1.69
N SER A 170 0.85 13.44 1.49
CA SER A 170 1.21 12.65 0.30
C SER A 170 0.76 13.34 -1.00
N LEU A 171 -0.47 13.86 -1.06
CA LEU A 171 -0.96 14.56 -2.26
C LEU A 171 -0.16 15.84 -2.56
N LYS A 172 0.28 16.59 -1.53
CA LYS A 172 1.18 17.73 -1.71
C LYS A 172 2.54 17.30 -2.25
N LYS A 173 3.10 16.22 -1.73
CA LYS A 173 4.38 15.65 -2.20
C LYS A 173 4.27 15.20 -3.66
N ILE A 174 3.20 14.50 -4.03
CA ILE A 174 2.92 14.08 -5.41
C ILE A 174 2.91 15.29 -6.34
N LEU A 175 2.17 16.35 -6.01
CA LEU A 175 2.10 17.57 -6.82
C LEU A 175 3.44 18.32 -6.93
N ALA A 176 4.31 18.20 -5.94
CA ALA A 176 5.61 18.89 -5.92
C ALA A 176 6.72 18.11 -6.61
N ASN A 177 6.71 16.77 -6.52
CA ASN A 177 7.88 15.95 -6.83
C ASN A 177 7.64 14.92 -7.95
N VAL A 178 6.40 14.71 -8.37
CA VAL A 178 6.06 13.72 -9.40
C VAL A 178 5.56 14.44 -10.65
N HIS A 179 6.14 14.10 -11.79
CA HIS A 179 5.67 14.63 -13.08
C HIS A 179 4.35 13.96 -13.43
N LEU A 180 3.25 14.69 -13.31
CA LEU A 180 1.90 14.19 -13.62
C LEU A 180 1.44 14.68 -14.99
N GLN A 181 0.64 13.87 -15.66
CA GLN A 181 -0.14 14.34 -16.79
C GLN A 181 -1.18 15.37 -16.31
N LYS A 182 -1.52 16.33 -17.17
CA LYS A 182 -2.42 17.46 -16.80
C LYS A 182 -3.74 16.99 -16.16
N GLN A 183 -4.33 15.91 -16.66
CA GLN A 183 -5.57 15.36 -16.12
C GLN A 183 -5.40 14.78 -14.70
N ASP A 184 -4.26 14.15 -14.43
CA ASP A 184 -3.94 13.56 -13.12
C ASP A 184 -3.59 14.65 -12.10
N GLU A 185 -2.87 15.68 -12.54
CA GLU A 185 -2.62 16.87 -11.72
C GLU A 185 -3.93 17.55 -11.29
N MET A 186 -4.85 17.76 -12.23
CA MET A 186 -6.16 18.35 -11.94
C MET A 186 -6.99 17.49 -10.99
N ALA A 187 -6.99 16.17 -11.17
CA ALA A 187 -7.66 15.24 -10.29
C ALA A 187 -7.06 15.28 -8.88
N THR A 188 -5.73 15.29 -8.78
CA THR A 188 -5.00 15.36 -7.51
C THR A 188 -5.33 16.67 -6.76
N ARG A 189 -5.31 17.82 -7.45
CA ARG A 189 -5.68 19.12 -6.86
C ARG A 189 -7.12 19.14 -6.35
N ARG A 190 -8.06 18.53 -7.08
CA ARG A 190 -9.47 18.40 -6.68
C ARG A 190 -9.62 17.59 -5.40
N VAL A 191 -8.97 16.42 -5.33
CA VAL A 191 -9.03 15.55 -4.15
C VAL A 191 -8.33 16.20 -2.96
N LEU A 192 -7.19 16.86 -3.17
CA LEU A 192 -6.49 17.61 -2.14
C LEU A 192 -7.39 18.70 -1.52
N LYS A 193 -8.04 19.51 -2.37
CA LYS A 193 -9.00 20.54 -1.90
C LYS A 193 -10.11 19.93 -1.04
N LYS A 194 -10.77 18.88 -1.54
CA LYS A 194 -11.83 18.17 -0.82
C LYS A 194 -11.39 17.65 0.55
N LYS A 195 -10.17 17.05 0.62
CA LYS A 195 -9.64 16.54 1.89
C LYS A 195 -9.26 17.67 2.86
N CYS A 196 -8.78 18.80 2.38
CA CYS A 196 -8.53 19.97 3.22
C CYS A 196 -9.84 20.52 3.80
N GLU A 197 -10.92 20.59 3.01
CA GLU A 197 -12.24 21.05 3.46
C GLU A 197 -12.85 20.14 4.54
N ILE A 198 -12.55 18.86 4.54
CA ILE A 198 -13.00 17.91 5.59
C ILE A 198 -12.23 18.11 6.91
N LEU A 199 -11.02 18.64 6.85
CA LEU A 199 -10.15 18.82 8.01
C LEU A 199 -10.32 20.17 8.71
N LEU A 200 -11.05 21.09 8.11
CA LEU A 200 -11.42 22.40 8.68
C LEU A 200 -12.68 22.29 9.54
#